data_66063c526130cae117e405a3fe43b7fd
#
_entry.id   66063c526130cae117e405a3fe43b7fd
#
_cell.length_a   1.000
_cell.length_b   1.000
_cell.length_c   1.000
_cell.angle_alpha   90.00
_cell.angle_beta   90.00
_cell.angle_gamma   90.00
#
_symmetry.space_group_name_H-M   'P 1'
#
loop_
_entity.id
_entity.type
_entity.pdbx_description
1 polymer ?
#
loop_
_entity_poly.entity_id
_entity_poly.type
_entity_poly.pdbx_seq_one_letter_code
_entity_poly.pdbx_strand_id
1 'polypeptide(L)'
;VVLTTANGNGVAEQRAFFLRMEQAGKRNPVIVKRSYRERSLEALQVKAAADTGMLFLDGYGDGLWIENETPAGDGPSAAGGMSGAATISAAGEGRVGDAMSAAGGCSGKEQAAQMAGPGTPVPGADDTITPERIDALSLAILQAARVRISKAEYIACPSCGRTLYDLQETLAAIKARTAHLVGVKIGVMGCIVNGPGEMADADYGYVGAGPGRITLYRGRELVRRGIPQAEALDELVALLRADGKWREP
;
A
#
# COMPACT_ATOMS: atom_id res chain seq x y z
N VAL A 1 -8.77 20.39 11.70
CA VAL A 1 -8.71 21.38 10.61
C VAL A 1 -8.81 20.63 9.29
N VAL A 2 -9.57 21.16 8.31
CA VAL A 2 -9.57 20.64 6.93
C VAL A 2 -8.79 21.66 6.08
N LEU A 3 -7.68 21.20 5.50
CA LEU A 3 -6.81 21.99 4.66
C LEU A 3 -7.13 21.71 3.18
N THR A 4 -7.76 22.66 2.51
CA THR A 4 -8.09 22.58 1.08
C THR A 4 -7.30 23.62 0.29
N THR A 5 -7.18 23.42 -1.01
CA THR A 5 -6.62 24.39 -1.95
C THR A 5 -7.31 24.28 -3.30
N ALA A 6 -7.50 25.42 -3.96
CA ALA A 6 -7.95 25.50 -5.35
C ALA A 6 -6.78 25.79 -6.31
N ASN A 7 -5.55 25.91 -5.80
CA ASN A 7 -4.37 26.23 -6.57
C ASN A 7 -3.86 25.01 -7.36
N GLY A 8 -3.48 25.20 -8.62
CA GLY A 8 -2.84 24.16 -9.43
C GLY A 8 -1.54 23.65 -8.81
N ASN A 9 -0.79 24.47 -8.08
CA ASN A 9 0.38 24.07 -7.28
C ASN A 9 0.01 23.91 -5.79
N GLY A 10 -1.07 23.21 -5.52
CA GLY A 10 -1.63 23.06 -4.19
C GLY A 10 -0.72 22.37 -3.18
N VAL A 11 0.19 21.51 -3.63
CA VAL A 11 1.17 20.82 -2.77
C VAL A 11 2.07 21.83 -2.06
N ALA A 12 2.62 22.78 -2.81
CA ALA A 12 3.50 23.82 -2.26
C ALA A 12 2.76 24.72 -1.27
N GLU A 13 1.51 25.08 -1.58
CA GLU A 13 0.67 25.90 -0.70
C GLU A 13 0.33 25.16 0.59
N GLN A 14 -0.07 23.91 0.51
CA GLN A 14 -0.38 23.08 1.67
C GLN A 14 0.86 22.82 2.52
N ARG A 15 2.02 22.56 1.90
CA ARG A 15 3.30 22.44 2.62
C ARG A 15 3.65 23.73 3.37
N ALA A 16 3.50 24.89 2.72
CA ALA A 16 3.75 26.18 3.36
C ALA A 16 2.81 26.43 4.56
N PHE A 17 1.58 25.93 4.53
CA PHE A 17 0.68 25.97 5.67
C PHE A 17 1.24 25.15 6.85
N PHE A 18 1.69 23.91 6.63
CA PHE A 18 2.26 23.08 7.69
C PHE A 18 3.51 23.69 8.30
N LEU A 19 4.42 24.23 7.46
CA LEU A 19 5.61 24.93 7.95
C LEU A 19 5.26 26.12 8.85
N ARG A 20 4.23 26.90 8.49
CA ARG A 20 3.74 27.99 9.34
C ARG A 20 3.12 27.50 10.65
N MET A 21 2.41 26.38 10.63
CA MET A 21 1.89 25.76 11.85
C MET A 21 3.03 25.34 12.79
N GLU A 22 4.07 24.70 12.26
CA GLU A 22 5.26 24.33 13.03
C GLU A 22 5.96 25.52 13.66
N GLN A 23 6.20 26.58 12.86
CA GLN A 23 6.80 27.84 13.33
C GLN A 23 5.96 28.50 14.43
N ALA A 24 4.63 28.38 14.36
CA ALA A 24 3.71 28.89 15.36
C ALA A 24 3.51 27.96 16.57
N GLY A 25 4.19 26.81 16.62
CA GLY A 25 4.04 25.81 17.66
C GLY A 25 2.66 25.15 17.71
N LYS A 26 1.88 25.17 16.60
CA LYS A 26 0.54 24.61 16.52
C LYS A 26 0.59 23.13 16.12
N ARG A 27 -0.15 22.27 16.83
CA ARG A 27 -0.21 20.82 16.61
C ARG A 27 -1.65 20.32 16.45
N ASN A 28 -2.52 21.12 15.85
CA ASN A 28 -3.89 20.71 15.60
C ASN A 28 -3.92 19.59 14.52
N PRO A 29 -4.75 18.56 14.66
CA PRO A 29 -4.94 17.57 13.59
C PRO A 29 -5.43 18.22 12.30
N VAL A 30 -4.84 17.80 11.17
CA VAL A 30 -5.14 18.36 9.85
C VAL A 30 -5.50 17.25 8.86
N ILE A 31 -6.68 17.37 8.26
CA ILE A 31 -7.10 16.55 7.12
C ILE A 31 -6.71 17.28 5.85
N VAL A 32 -5.89 16.66 5.02
CA VAL A 32 -5.53 17.17 3.70
C VAL A 32 -6.67 16.85 2.73
N LYS A 33 -7.29 17.90 2.18
CA LYS A 33 -8.37 17.75 1.20
C LYS A 33 -7.91 18.17 -0.19
N ARG A 34 -8.22 17.33 -1.20
CA ARG A 34 -7.97 17.61 -2.62
C ARG A 34 -9.20 17.24 -3.46
N SER A 35 -9.54 18.10 -4.41
CA SER A 35 -10.63 17.89 -5.36
C SER A 35 -10.06 17.75 -6.76
N TYR A 36 -10.53 16.76 -7.51
CA TYR A 36 -10.10 16.40 -8.85
C TYR A 36 -11.27 16.36 -9.82
N ARG A 37 -10.97 16.28 -11.12
CA ARG A 37 -11.96 16.15 -12.22
C ARG A 37 -11.46 15.13 -13.25
N GLU A 38 -11.10 13.95 -12.75
CA GLU A 38 -10.54 12.91 -13.58
C GLU A 38 -11.64 12.00 -14.13
N ARG A 39 -11.42 11.51 -15.35
CA ARG A 39 -12.35 10.58 -16.01
C ARG A 39 -11.97 9.12 -15.81
N SER A 40 -10.74 8.84 -15.43
CA SER A 40 -10.23 7.50 -15.18
C SER A 40 -9.68 7.38 -13.76
N LEU A 41 -9.83 6.20 -13.18
CA LEU A 41 -9.30 5.88 -11.85
C LEU A 41 -7.77 5.95 -11.83
N GLU A 42 -7.12 5.54 -12.92
CA GLU A 42 -5.66 5.61 -13.04
C GLU A 42 -5.16 7.06 -12.97
N ALA A 43 -5.78 7.97 -13.74
CA ALA A 43 -5.41 9.38 -13.69
C ALA A 43 -5.63 9.98 -12.30
N LEU A 44 -6.77 9.66 -11.66
CA LEU A 44 -7.05 10.08 -10.28
C LEU A 44 -6.00 9.55 -9.32
N GLN A 45 -5.63 8.28 -9.43
CA GLN A 45 -4.63 7.62 -8.57
C GLN A 45 -3.27 8.31 -8.68
N VAL A 46 -2.78 8.53 -9.89
CA VAL A 46 -1.47 9.16 -10.12
C VAL A 46 -1.44 10.57 -9.55
N LYS A 47 -2.46 11.39 -9.84
CA LYS A 47 -2.52 12.77 -9.36
C LYS A 47 -2.67 12.86 -7.86
N ALA A 48 -3.61 12.10 -7.28
CA ALA A 48 -3.85 12.11 -5.84
C ALA A 48 -2.62 11.62 -5.07
N ALA A 49 -1.95 10.56 -5.54
CA ALA A 49 -0.74 10.06 -4.91
C ALA A 49 0.42 11.06 -4.99
N ALA A 50 0.61 11.72 -6.13
CA ALA A 50 1.64 12.74 -6.29
C ALA A 50 1.37 13.97 -5.40
N ASP A 51 0.13 14.44 -5.36
CA ASP A 51 -0.23 15.65 -4.62
C ASP A 51 -0.22 15.47 -3.10
N THR A 52 -0.67 14.31 -2.61
CA THR A 52 -0.89 14.11 -1.17
C THR A 52 0.18 13.22 -0.53
N GLY A 53 0.70 12.25 -1.28
CA GLY A 53 1.71 11.31 -0.77
C GLY A 53 2.97 12.00 -0.27
N MET A 54 3.44 13.04 -0.98
CA MET A 54 4.61 13.80 -0.56
C MET A 54 4.42 14.49 0.79
N LEU A 55 3.23 15.03 1.07
CA LEU A 55 2.94 15.68 2.36
C LEU A 55 3.01 14.66 3.50
N PHE A 56 2.42 13.49 3.30
CA PHE A 56 2.45 12.41 4.30
C PHE A 56 3.85 11.83 4.51
N LEU A 57 4.67 11.71 3.46
CA LEU A 57 6.07 11.28 3.56
C LEU A 57 6.92 12.28 4.34
N ASP A 58 6.61 13.58 4.24
CA ASP A 58 7.25 14.62 5.04
C ASP A 58 6.70 14.68 6.50
N GLY A 59 5.75 13.81 6.85
CA GLY A 59 5.13 13.78 8.18
C GLY A 59 4.01 14.80 8.38
N TYR A 60 3.50 15.41 7.32
CA TYR A 60 2.41 16.37 7.36
C TYR A 60 1.04 15.73 7.14
N GLY A 61 0.05 16.14 7.93
CA GLY A 61 -1.33 15.70 7.82
C GLY A 61 -1.64 14.44 8.63
N ASP A 62 -2.87 14.40 9.16
CA ASP A 62 -3.38 13.31 9.99
C ASP A 62 -4.49 12.52 9.31
N GLY A 63 -4.95 12.98 8.15
CA GLY A 63 -5.99 12.34 7.37
C GLY A 63 -6.04 12.83 5.94
N LEU A 64 -6.71 12.07 5.09
CA LEU A 64 -6.85 12.34 3.67
C LEU A 64 -8.32 12.36 3.28
N TRP A 65 -8.69 13.36 2.47
CA TRP A 65 -10.02 13.49 1.87
C TRP A 65 -9.85 13.77 0.37
N ILE A 66 -10.19 12.79 -0.45
CA ILE A 66 -10.20 12.91 -1.91
C ILE A 66 -11.64 13.08 -2.38
N GLU A 67 -11.87 14.08 -3.23
CA GLU A 67 -13.10 14.25 -3.99
C GLU A 67 -12.80 14.17 -5.48
N ASN A 68 -13.67 13.55 -6.25
CA ASN A 68 -13.61 13.62 -7.70
C ASN A 68 -14.96 14.10 -8.24
N GLU A 69 -14.99 15.32 -8.78
CA GLU A 69 -16.14 15.87 -9.48
C GLU A 69 -16.12 15.33 -10.91
N THR A 70 -17.04 14.45 -11.25
CA THR A 70 -17.17 13.98 -12.63
C THR A 70 -17.49 15.20 -13.54
N PRO A 71 -16.73 15.45 -14.61
CA PRO A 71 -17.06 16.51 -15.55
C PRO A 71 -18.46 16.29 -16.10
N ALA A 72 -19.31 17.29 -15.98
CA ALA A 72 -20.63 17.26 -16.60
C ALA A 72 -20.46 17.20 -18.13
N GLY A 73 -20.67 16.03 -18.73
CA GLY A 73 -20.57 15.77 -20.16
C GLY A 73 -21.24 14.46 -20.51
N ASP A 74 -22.42 14.56 -21.13
CA ASP A 74 -23.11 13.53 -21.91
C ASP A 74 -23.58 12.23 -21.24
N GLY A 75 -24.11 12.31 -20.02
CA GLY A 75 -24.87 11.25 -19.38
C GLY A 75 -26.13 11.80 -18.71
N PRO A 76 -27.20 10.99 -18.46
CA PRO A 76 -28.42 11.48 -17.85
C PRO A 76 -28.13 12.13 -16.51
N SER A 77 -28.59 13.38 -16.37
CA SER A 77 -28.47 14.24 -15.19
C SER A 77 -28.85 13.50 -13.90
N ALA A 78 -27.86 13.02 -13.15
CA ALA A 78 -28.00 12.75 -11.74
C ALA A 78 -27.25 13.85 -11.00
N ALA A 79 -27.98 14.84 -10.50
CA ALA A 79 -27.50 15.87 -9.60
C ALA A 79 -27.07 15.19 -8.29
N GLY A 80 -25.78 15.01 -8.12
CA GLY A 80 -25.17 14.47 -6.91
C GLY A 80 -23.68 14.39 -7.14
N GLY A 81 -22.91 15.41 -6.72
CA GLY A 81 -21.46 15.31 -6.64
C GLY A 81 -21.11 14.08 -5.81
N MET A 82 -20.39 13.12 -6.40
CA MET A 82 -19.95 11.94 -5.67
C MET A 82 -18.82 12.35 -4.74
N SER A 83 -19.17 12.64 -3.49
CA SER A 83 -18.24 12.89 -2.40
C SER A 83 -17.99 11.57 -1.67
N GLY A 84 -16.94 10.88 -2.02
CA GLY A 84 -16.39 9.82 -1.19
C GLY A 84 -15.56 10.48 -0.08
N ALA A 85 -16.17 10.72 1.06
CA ALA A 85 -15.50 11.30 2.22
C ALA A 85 -14.97 10.19 3.12
N ALA A 86 -13.84 9.58 2.76
CA ALA A 86 -13.09 8.81 3.74
C ALA A 86 -12.33 9.77 4.66
N THR A 87 -13.00 10.26 5.70
CA THR A 87 -12.32 10.92 6.81
C THR A 87 -11.61 9.85 7.62
N ILE A 88 -10.37 9.56 7.26
CA ILE A 88 -9.58 8.56 7.95
C ILE A 88 -8.62 9.28 8.87
N SER A 89 -8.97 9.32 10.16
CA SER A 89 -8.10 9.83 11.22
C SER A 89 -6.98 8.83 11.52
N ALA A 90 -5.75 9.30 11.57
CA ALA A 90 -4.59 8.55 12.02
C ALA A 90 -4.55 8.51 13.56
N ALA A 91 -5.55 7.87 14.21
CA ALA A 91 -5.51 7.56 15.62
C ALA A 91 -4.99 6.14 15.81
N GLY A 92 -3.69 5.98 15.85
CA GLY A 92 -2.99 4.75 16.17
C GLY A 92 -1.62 5.12 16.70
N GLU A 93 -1.37 4.84 17.97
CA GLU A 93 -0.11 5.07 18.67
C GLU A 93 1.03 4.33 17.96
N GLY A 94 2.10 5.05 17.63
CA GLY A 94 3.32 4.47 17.08
C GLY A 94 4.08 5.45 16.20
N ARG A 95 4.57 6.56 16.77
CA ARG A 95 5.67 7.30 16.15
C ARG A 95 6.91 6.44 16.19
N VAL A 96 7.29 5.89 15.07
CA VAL A 96 8.66 5.39 14.88
C VAL A 96 9.53 6.61 14.56
N GLY A 97 10.20 7.11 15.57
CA GLY A 97 11.32 8.02 15.42
C GLY A 97 12.54 7.25 14.95
N ASP A 98 13.36 7.93 14.13
CA ASP A 98 14.75 7.65 13.83
C ASP A 98 15.11 6.36 13.11
N ALA A 99 15.15 6.44 11.77
CA ALA A 99 16.16 5.77 10.96
C ALA A 99 16.31 6.48 9.61
N MET A 100 16.90 7.65 9.59
CA MET A 100 17.54 8.18 8.40
C MET A 100 19.04 7.94 8.50
N SER A 101 19.56 6.97 7.75
CA SER A 101 20.86 7.04 7.07
C SER A 101 21.14 5.76 6.30
N ALA A 102 21.04 5.81 5.00
CA ALA A 102 21.98 5.19 4.05
C ALA A 102 21.54 5.52 2.62
N ALA A 103 22.16 6.56 2.06
CA ALA A 103 22.11 6.82 0.63
C ALA A 103 22.96 5.77 -0.09
N GLY A 104 22.32 4.87 -0.82
CA GLY A 104 22.92 3.99 -1.82
C GLY A 104 22.22 4.24 -3.14
N GLY A 105 22.85 5.00 -4.04
CA GLY A 105 22.34 5.26 -5.36
C GLY A 105 22.30 3.98 -6.20
N CYS A 106 21.11 3.62 -6.68
CA CYS A 106 20.91 2.70 -7.79
C CYS A 106 19.98 3.34 -8.81
N SER A 107 20.53 3.52 -10.00
CA SER A 107 19.79 3.91 -11.20
C SER A 107 18.81 2.79 -11.57
N GLY A 108 17.51 3.03 -11.40
CA GLY A 108 16.51 2.04 -11.74
C GLY A 108 15.21 2.69 -12.17
N LYS A 109 15.09 2.93 -13.50
CA LYS A 109 13.81 3.34 -14.11
C LYS A 109 12.79 2.19 -14.21
N GLU A 110 13.13 0.97 -13.81
CA GLU A 110 12.28 -0.22 -13.92
C GLU A 110 11.63 -0.69 -12.60
N GLN A 111 12.00 -0.13 -11.46
CA GLN A 111 11.46 -0.58 -10.16
C GLN A 111 10.14 0.09 -9.74
N ALA A 112 9.70 1.12 -10.42
CA ALA A 112 8.46 1.82 -10.06
C ALA A 112 7.18 1.02 -10.35
N ALA A 113 7.23 0.02 -11.25
CA ALA A 113 6.07 -0.77 -11.64
C ALA A 113 5.73 -1.93 -10.66
N GLN A 114 6.63 -2.28 -9.75
CA GLN A 114 6.47 -3.45 -8.88
C GLN A 114 5.98 -3.15 -7.45
N MET A 115 5.86 -1.89 -7.07
CA MET A 115 5.31 -1.50 -5.76
C MET A 115 3.79 -1.33 -5.75
N ALA A 116 3.11 -1.68 -6.82
CA ALA A 116 1.66 -1.66 -6.86
C ALA A 116 1.08 -2.76 -5.97
N GLY A 117 0.61 -2.38 -4.80
CA GLY A 117 -0.19 -3.23 -3.94
C GLY A 117 -1.49 -3.67 -4.63
N PRO A 118 -2.27 -4.63 -4.08
CA PRO A 118 -3.51 -5.09 -4.67
C PRO A 118 -4.49 -3.92 -4.78
N GLY A 119 -4.74 -3.46 -5.99
CA GLY A 119 -5.58 -2.30 -6.31
C GLY A 119 -5.10 -1.51 -7.52
N THR A 120 -3.96 -1.83 -8.13
CA THR A 120 -3.63 -1.29 -9.45
C THR A 120 -4.56 -1.92 -10.48
N PRO A 121 -5.32 -1.11 -11.25
CA PRO A 121 -6.11 -1.63 -12.35
C PRO A 121 -5.21 -2.32 -13.36
N VAL A 122 -5.48 -3.60 -13.63
CA VAL A 122 -4.88 -4.29 -14.76
C VAL A 122 -5.46 -3.63 -16.03
N PRO A 123 -4.68 -3.34 -17.08
CA PRO A 123 -5.22 -2.81 -18.33
C PRO A 123 -6.37 -3.69 -18.83
N GLY A 124 -7.60 -3.12 -18.92
CA GLY A 124 -8.85 -3.84 -19.23
C GLY A 124 -9.78 -4.04 -18.04
N ALA A 125 -9.40 -3.65 -16.81
CA ALA A 125 -10.33 -3.56 -15.70
C ALA A 125 -11.25 -2.34 -15.85
N ASP A 126 -12.47 -2.46 -15.32
CA ASP A 126 -13.41 -1.34 -15.23
C ASP A 126 -12.72 -0.12 -14.57
N ASP A 127 -12.59 0.98 -15.31
CA ASP A 127 -11.89 2.21 -14.89
C ASP A 127 -12.88 3.24 -14.27
N THR A 128 -14.08 2.80 -13.94
CA THR A 128 -15.12 3.65 -13.35
C THR A 128 -14.72 4.13 -11.97
N ILE A 129 -14.81 5.43 -11.73
CA ILE A 129 -14.56 6.02 -10.43
C ILE A 129 -15.84 5.89 -9.58
N THR A 130 -15.76 5.16 -8.47
CA THR A 130 -16.82 5.03 -7.47
C THR A 130 -16.35 5.54 -6.10
N PRO A 131 -17.26 5.89 -5.19
CA PRO A 131 -16.88 6.30 -3.83
C PRO A 131 -16.02 5.26 -3.12
N GLU A 132 -16.34 3.98 -3.23
CA GLU A 132 -15.58 2.89 -2.60
C GLU A 132 -14.16 2.79 -3.15
N ARG A 133 -13.97 3.07 -4.45
CA ARG A 133 -12.64 3.11 -5.09
C ARG A 133 -11.84 4.33 -4.65
N ILE A 134 -12.50 5.48 -4.44
CA ILE A 134 -11.85 6.67 -3.87
C ILE A 134 -11.40 6.39 -2.44
N ASP A 135 -12.21 5.71 -1.64
CA ASP A 135 -11.86 5.31 -0.27
C ASP A 135 -10.69 4.32 -0.27
N ALA A 136 -10.73 3.31 -1.13
CA ALA A 136 -9.65 2.35 -1.29
C ALA A 136 -8.34 3.02 -1.75
N LEU A 137 -8.42 4.01 -2.65
CA LEU A 137 -7.28 4.81 -3.09
C LEU A 137 -6.70 5.64 -1.95
N SER A 138 -7.55 6.30 -1.16
CA SER A 138 -7.13 7.11 -0.01
C SER A 138 -6.39 6.25 1.03
N LEU A 139 -6.92 5.06 1.33
CA LEU A 139 -6.26 4.08 2.21
C LEU A 139 -4.93 3.58 1.63
N ALA A 140 -4.86 3.35 0.32
CA ALA A 140 -3.64 2.91 -0.34
C ALA A 140 -2.53 3.98 -0.29
N ILE A 141 -2.87 5.26 -0.49
CA ILE A 141 -1.92 6.38 -0.37
C ILE A 141 -1.38 6.49 1.07
N LEU A 142 -2.27 6.43 2.07
CA LEU A 142 -1.88 6.50 3.48
C LEU A 142 -1.01 5.30 3.89
N GLN A 143 -1.28 4.11 3.36
CA GLN A 143 -0.46 2.92 3.61
C GLN A 143 0.91 3.02 2.93
N ALA A 144 0.97 3.50 1.69
CA ALA A 144 2.24 3.71 0.97
C ALA A 144 3.14 4.73 1.70
N ALA A 145 2.53 5.78 2.25
CA ALA A 145 3.23 6.79 3.06
C ALA A 145 3.46 6.37 4.53
N ARG A 146 3.11 5.15 4.92
CA ARG A 146 3.29 4.61 6.29
C ARG A 146 2.52 5.35 7.38
N VAL A 147 1.54 6.17 7.02
CA VAL A 147 0.69 6.91 7.98
C VAL A 147 -0.36 6.00 8.59
N ARG A 148 -0.95 5.11 7.77
CA ARG A 148 -1.95 4.15 8.22
C ARG A 148 -1.84 2.85 7.45
N ILE A 149 -1.63 1.76 8.17
CA ILE A 149 -1.64 0.40 7.61
C ILE A 149 -3.07 -0.13 7.69
N SER A 150 -3.67 -0.46 6.56
CA SER A 150 -5.08 -0.88 6.45
C SER A 150 -5.26 -2.33 5.99
N LYS A 151 -4.18 -2.96 5.49
CA LYS A 151 -4.19 -4.35 5.00
C LYS A 151 -2.80 -4.99 5.14
N ALA A 152 -2.68 -6.27 4.81
CA ALA A 152 -1.40 -6.95 4.77
C ALA A 152 -0.45 -6.32 3.76
N GLU A 153 0.85 -6.39 4.03
CA GLU A 153 1.93 -5.96 3.13
C GLU A 153 2.64 -7.18 2.56
N TYR A 154 3.12 -7.04 1.33
CA TYR A 154 3.81 -8.14 0.65
C TYR A 154 5.16 -7.66 0.12
N ILE A 155 6.20 -8.43 0.41
CA ILE A 155 7.53 -8.25 -0.11
C ILE A 155 7.79 -9.41 -1.07
N ALA A 156 7.78 -9.14 -2.37
CA ALA A 156 8.00 -10.18 -3.39
C ALA A 156 9.29 -9.89 -4.15
N CYS A 157 10.07 -10.94 -4.43
CA CYS A 157 11.24 -10.79 -5.28
C CYS A 157 10.83 -10.54 -6.75
N PRO A 158 11.69 -9.87 -7.56
CA PRO A 158 11.36 -9.50 -8.93
C PRO A 158 11.29 -10.69 -9.90
N SER A 159 11.42 -11.92 -9.41
CA SER A 159 11.58 -13.13 -10.20
C SER A 159 12.89 -13.14 -11.03
N CYS A 160 13.57 -14.24 -11.03
CA CYS A 160 14.80 -14.43 -11.81
C CYS A 160 14.87 -15.89 -12.31
N GLY A 161 15.89 -16.26 -13.08
CA GLY A 161 16.07 -17.61 -13.60
C GLY A 161 16.23 -18.71 -12.51
N ARG A 162 16.29 -18.34 -11.25
CA ARG A 162 16.32 -19.25 -10.09
C ARG A 162 14.96 -19.42 -9.41
N THR A 163 13.92 -18.75 -9.88
CA THR A 163 12.57 -18.88 -9.35
C THR A 163 12.05 -20.30 -9.63
N LEU A 164 11.53 -20.97 -8.60
CA LEU A 164 11.23 -22.40 -8.61
C LEU A 164 9.74 -22.72 -8.79
N TYR A 165 8.90 -21.67 -8.93
CA TYR A 165 7.44 -21.77 -9.10
C TYR A 165 6.90 -20.48 -9.75
N ASP A 166 5.65 -20.47 -10.18
CA ASP A 166 5.00 -19.25 -10.66
C ASP A 166 4.78 -18.29 -9.49
N LEU A 167 5.65 -17.26 -9.43
CA LEU A 167 5.64 -16.28 -8.34
C LEU A 167 4.40 -15.40 -8.37
N GLN A 168 3.92 -15.02 -9.57
CA GLN A 168 2.79 -14.11 -9.71
C GLN A 168 1.49 -14.80 -9.29
N GLU A 169 1.26 -16.01 -9.77
CA GLU A 169 0.10 -16.81 -9.40
C GLU A 169 0.10 -17.11 -7.89
N THR A 170 1.25 -17.52 -7.34
CA THR A 170 1.40 -17.80 -5.90
C THR A 170 1.16 -16.56 -5.06
N LEU A 171 1.72 -15.40 -5.47
CA LEU A 171 1.49 -14.14 -4.77
C LEU A 171 0.01 -13.73 -4.80
N ALA A 172 -0.67 -13.90 -5.94
CA ALA A 172 -2.09 -13.63 -6.06
C ALA A 172 -2.92 -14.53 -5.12
N ALA A 173 -2.61 -15.84 -5.05
CA ALA A 173 -3.27 -16.78 -4.15
C ALA A 173 -3.04 -16.43 -2.66
N ILE A 174 -1.80 -16.08 -2.28
CA ILE A 174 -1.48 -15.61 -0.92
C ILE A 174 -2.25 -14.34 -0.60
N LYS A 175 -2.26 -13.35 -1.49
CA LYS A 175 -3.01 -12.10 -1.32
C LYS A 175 -4.51 -12.34 -1.14
N ALA A 176 -5.11 -13.20 -1.95
CA ALA A 176 -6.53 -13.53 -1.85
C ALA A 176 -6.93 -14.09 -0.47
N ARG A 177 -6.01 -14.81 0.19
CA ARG A 177 -6.25 -15.45 1.49
C ARG A 177 -5.88 -14.56 2.69
N THR A 178 -4.99 -13.57 2.52
CA THR A 178 -4.35 -12.87 3.65
C THR A 178 -4.48 -11.34 3.60
N ALA A 179 -5.07 -10.75 2.56
CA ALA A 179 -5.13 -9.30 2.40
C ALA A 179 -5.82 -8.55 3.56
N HIS A 180 -6.76 -9.20 4.25
CA HIS A 180 -7.49 -8.67 5.40
C HIS A 180 -6.66 -8.61 6.70
N LEU A 181 -5.48 -9.23 6.73
CA LEU A 181 -4.62 -9.29 7.92
C LEU A 181 -3.84 -7.99 8.09
N VAL A 182 -4.46 -7.01 8.72
CA VAL A 182 -3.88 -5.68 8.91
C VAL A 182 -2.57 -5.75 9.69
N GLY A 183 -1.52 -5.13 9.13
CA GLY A 183 -0.22 -5.00 9.76
C GLY A 183 0.67 -6.24 9.69
N VAL A 184 0.24 -7.31 9.01
CA VAL A 184 1.08 -8.49 8.74
C VAL A 184 1.89 -8.27 7.47
N LYS A 185 3.19 -8.54 7.52
CA LYS A 185 4.10 -8.47 6.37
C LYS A 185 4.50 -9.88 5.93
N ILE A 186 4.24 -10.23 4.67
CA ILE A 186 4.53 -11.55 4.11
C ILE A 186 5.56 -11.42 2.99
N GLY A 187 6.71 -12.07 3.16
CA GLY A 187 7.72 -12.22 2.11
C GLY A 187 7.41 -13.39 1.20
N VAL A 188 7.39 -13.19 -0.12
CA VAL A 188 7.15 -14.25 -1.11
C VAL A 188 8.36 -14.29 -2.06
N MET A 189 9.23 -15.30 -1.87
CA MET A 189 10.53 -15.37 -2.52
C MET A 189 10.64 -16.60 -3.40
N GLY A 190 11.02 -16.39 -4.65
CA GLY A 190 11.14 -17.44 -5.65
C GLY A 190 12.22 -18.49 -5.36
N CYS A 191 13.26 -18.14 -4.59
CA CYS A 191 14.35 -19.05 -4.23
C CYS A 191 14.99 -18.69 -2.88
N ILE A 192 15.73 -19.66 -2.32
CA ILE A 192 16.40 -19.51 -1.02
C ILE A 192 17.69 -18.66 -1.08
N VAL A 193 18.21 -18.38 -2.27
CA VAL A 193 19.55 -17.75 -2.40
C VAL A 193 19.57 -16.34 -1.83
N ASN A 194 18.62 -15.50 -2.27
CA ASN A 194 18.48 -14.12 -1.79
C ASN A 194 17.28 -13.93 -0.85
N GLY A 195 16.32 -14.86 -0.90
CA GLY A 195 15.05 -14.77 -0.22
C GLY A 195 15.14 -14.35 1.25
N PRO A 196 15.92 -15.04 2.10
CA PRO A 196 16.03 -14.69 3.51
C PRO A 196 16.55 -13.28 3.77
N GLY A 197 17.44 -12.76 2.90
CA GLY A 197 17.95 -11.39 3.00
C GLY A 197 16.93 -10.34 2.53
N GLU A 198 16.28 -10.60 1.39
CA GLU A 198 15.31 -9.68 0.79
C GLU A 198 13.99 -9.56 1.59
N MET A 199 13.65 -10.61 2.37
CA MET A 199 12.47 -10.60 3.25
C MET A 199 12.80 -10.30 4.71
N ALA A 200 13.97 -9.71 5.01
CA ALA A 200 14.44 -9.50 6.38
C ALA A 200 13.44 -8.71 7.27
N ASP A 201 12.62 -7.86 6.67
CA ASP A 201 11.59 -7.06 7.34
C ASP A 201 10.19 -7.70 7.30
N ALA A 202 10.05 -8.93 6.76
CA ALA A 202 8.80 -9.65 6.74
C ALA A 202 8.57 -10.38 8.07
N ASP A 203 7.30 -10.42 8.52
CA ASP A 203 6.90 -11.22 9.69
C ASP A 203 6.88 -12.71 9.34
N TYR A 204 6.52 -13.04 8.10
CA TYR A 204 6.47 -14.41 7.58
C TYR A 204 7.09 -14.50 6.20
N GLY A 205 7.74 -15.62 5.91
CA GLY A 205 8.38 -15.89 4.62
C GLY A 205 7.84 -17.15 3.96
N TYR A 206 7.48 -17.05 2.68
CA TYR A 206 7.14 -18.14 1.79
C TYR A 206 8.23 -18.21 0.71
N VAL A 207 9.10 -19.21 0.80
CA VAL A 207 10.37 -19.24 0.04
C VAL A 207 10.50 -20.54 -0.74
N GLY A 208 10.76 -20.45 -2.04
CA GLY A 208 11.07 -21.59 -2.88
C GLY A 208 12.37 -22.29 -2.45
N ALA A 209 12.31 -23.59 -2.17
CA ALA A 209 13.44 -24.38 -1.68
C ALA A 209 13.92 -25.47 -2.64
N GLY A 210 13.16 -25.74 -3.69
CA GLY A 210 13.41 -26.73 -4.72
C GLY A 210 12.19 -26.86 -5.62
N PRO A 211 12.24 -27.64 -6.71
CA PRO A 211 11.10 -27.85 -7.58
C PRO A 211 9.88 -28.36 -6.79
N GLY A 212 8.78 -27.59 -6.81
CA GLY A 212 7.54 -27.92 -6.08
C GLY A 212 7.67 -27.98 -4.55
N ARG A 213 8.72 -27.40 -3.98
CA ARG A 213 8.99 -27.40 -2.54
C ARG A 213 9.14 -25.99 -2.00
N ILE A 214 8.47 -25.72 -0.87
CA ILE A 214 8.46 -24.43 -0.19
C ILE A 214 9.01 -24.58 1.22
N THR A 215 9.64 -23.53 1.70
CA THR A 215 10.07 -23.37 3.10
C THR A 215 9.37 -22.18 3.70
N LEU A 216 8.82 -22.34 4.90
CA LEU A 216 8.18 -21.27 5.66
C LEU A 216 9.11 -20.73 6.74
N TYR A 217 9.08 -19.43 6.90
CA TYR A 217 9.82 -18.68 7.90
C TYR A 217 8.89 -17.85 8.78
N ARG A 218 9.29 -17.64 10.03
CA ARG A 218 8.76 -16.63 10.94
C ARG A 218 9.85 -15.59 11.16
N GLY A 219 9.70 -14.40 10.60
CA GLY A 219 10.80 -13.47 10.50
C GLY A 219 12.01 -14.12 9.81
N ARG A 220 13.10 -14.24 10.54
CA ARG A 220 14.34 -14.92 10.06
C ARG A 220 14.45 -16.38 10.49
N GLU A 221 13.56 -16.84 11.35
CA GLU A 221 13.58 -18.20 11.86
C GLU A 221 12.91 -19.15 10.87
N LEU A 222 13.58 -20.25 10.55
CA LEU A 222 13.03 -21.30 9.72
C LEU A 222 12.05 -22.16 10.53
N VAL A 223 10.79 -22.19 10.12
CA VAL A 223 9.74 -22.95 10.80
C VAL A 223 9.57 -24.34 10.18
N ARG A 224 9.45 -24.44 8.85
CA ARG A 224 9.20 -25.73 8.18
C ARG A 224 9.82 -25.77 6.80
N ARG A 225 10.52 -26.87 6.48
CA ARG A 225 11.19 -27.08 5.19
C ARG A 225 10.46 -28.11 4.34
N GLY A 226 10.59 -27.96 3.01
CA GLY A 226 10.26 -29.00 2.05
C GLY A 226 8.78 -29.30 1.93
N ILE A 227 7.92 -28.33 2.25
CA ILE A 227 6.47 -28.44 2.13
C ILE A 227 6.11 -28.56 0.65
N PRO A 228 5.24 -29.50 0.23
CA PRO A 228 4.71 -29.49 -1.12
C PRO A 228 4.03 -28.15 -1.44
N GLN A 229 4.27 -27.58 -2.63
CA GLN A 229 3.71 -26.27 -3.01
C GLN A 229 2.18 -26.22 -2.88
N ALA A 230 1.49 -27.33 -3.18
CA ALA A 230 0.04 -27.43 -3.07
C ALA A 230 -0.48 -27.25 -1.63
N GLU A 231 0.32 -27.61 -0.62
CA GLU A 231 -0.04 -27.53 0.80
C GLU A 231 0.52 -26.26 1.47
N ALA A 232 1.49 -25.60 0.85
CA ALA A 232 2.27 -24.56 1.49
C ALA A 232 1.47 -23.30 1.86
N LEU A 233 0.41 -22.99 1.12
CA LEU A 233 -0.48 -21.87 1.45
C LEU A 233 -1.32 -22.18 2.70
N ASP A 234 -1.84 -23.39 2.81
CA ASP A 234 -2.60 -23.79 4.00
C ASP A 234 -1.71 -23.87 5.24
N GLU A 235 -0.47 -24.33 5.08
CA GLU A 235 0.54 -24.33 6.14
C GLU A 235 0.93 -22.89 6.57
N LEU A 236 1.01 -21.93 5.64
CA LEU A 236 1.20 -20.53 5.98
C LEU A 236 0.02 -20.00 6.81
N VAL A 237 -1.22 -20.32 6.42
CA VAL A 237 -2.42 -19.94 7.17
C VAL A 237 -2.43 -20.59 8.56
N ALA A 238 -2.04 -21.86 8.65
CA ALA A 238 -1.93 -22.56 9.93
C ALA A 238 -0.89 -21.90 10.85
N LEU A 239 0.25 -21.46 10.30
CA LEU A 239 1.27 -20.72 11.04
C LEU A 239 0.74 -19.38 11.55
N LEU A 240 0.05 -18.62 10.70
CA LEU A 240 -0.59 -17.36 11.07
C LEU A 240 -1.62 -17.53 12.20
N ARG A 241 -2.39 -18.61 12.16
CA ARG A 241 -3.35 -18.98 13.23
C ARG A 241 -2.66 -19.35 14.53
N ALA A 242 -1.62 -20.16 14.46
CA ALA A 242 -0.85 -20.58 15.63
C ALA A 242 -0.22 -19.37 16.35
N ASP A 243 0.18 -18.34 15.60
CA ASP A 243 0.76 -17.11 16.14
C ASP A 243 -0.28 -16.05 16.55
N GLY A 244 -1.58 -16.36 16.46
CA GLY A 244 -2.66 -15.43 16.80
C GLY A 244 -2.77 -14.22 15.88
N LYS A 245 -2.15 -14.28 14.69
CA LYS A 245 -2.21 -13.20 13.68
C LYS A 245 -3.37 -13.34 12.71
N TRP A 246 -4.00 -14.53 12.68
CA TRP A 246 -5.15 -14.75 11.84
C TRP A 246 -6.40 -14.06 12.41
N ARG A 247 -7.13 -13.40 11.54
CA ARG A 247 -8.49 -12.90 11.78
C ARG A 247 -9.38 -13.49 10.69
N GLU A 248 -10.61 -13.79 11.01
CA GLU A 248 -11.56 -14.20 9.96
C GLU A 248 -11.91 -12.96 9.10
N PRO A 249 -12.08 -13.15 7.76
CA PRO A 249 -12.35 -12.06 6.81
C PRO A 249 -13.69 -11.37 7.05
#